data_611b052852efe572425a64aca211dad5
#
_entry.id   611b052852efe572425a64aca211dad5
#
_cell.length_a   1.000
_cell.length_b   1.000
_cell.length_c   1.000
_cell.angle_alpha   90.00
_cell.angle_beta   90.00
_cell.angle_gamma   90.00
#
_symmetry.space_group_name_H-M   'P 1'
#
loop_
_entity.id
_entity.type
_entity.pdbx_description
1 polymer ?
#
loop_
_entity_poly.entity_id
_entity_poly.type
_entity_poly.pdbx_seq_one_letter_code
_entity_poly.pdbx_strand_id
1 'polypeptide(L)'
;MSNKYISQLFVKSLQTQKLENSIAKNEKNTLVKGLIGSSLSFVISSIFSKNQKSILLILENKETAAYHFNDLEKLNNDNVLFYPESYKNPYATSNTDNSNILLRADVLNKINTNPNRYLVVTYYKALFEKVITKTSLGFCLFFFNIN
;
A
#
# COMPACT_ATOMS: atom_id res chain seq x y z
N MET A 1 -8.73 -19.47 -13.81
CA MET A 1 -8.74 -18.22 -14.62
C MET A 1 -7.49 -17.44 -14.26
N SER A 2 -6.75 -16.93 -15.24
CA SER A 2 -5.50 -16.23 -14.97
C SER A 2 -5.81 -14.87 -14.31
N ASN A 3 -5.09 -14.51 -13.22
CA ASN A 3 -5.15 -13.21 -12.55
C ASN A 3 -5.02 -12.04 -13.54
N LYS A 4 -4.29 -12.26 -14.63
CA LYS A 4 -4.10 -11.31 -15.73
C LYS A 4 -5.41 -10.92 -16.43
N TYR A 5 -6.32 -11.89 -16.63
CA TYR A 5 -7.63 -11.60 -17.25
C TYR A 5 -8.50 -10.72 -16.34
N ILE A 6 -8.56 -11.06 -15.05
CA ILE A 6 -9.33 -10.30 -14.05
C ILE A 6 -8.77 -8.86 -13.94
N SER A 7 -7.44 -8.71 -13.85
CA SER A 7 -6.80 -7.39 -13.83
C SER A 7 -7.19 -6.52 -15.03
N GLN A 8 -7.26 -7.10 -16.23
CA GLN A 8 -7.67 -6.37 -17.43
C GLN A 8 -9.12 -5.87 -17.38
N LEU A 9 -10.04 -6.61 -16.73
CA LEU A 9 -11.42 -6.16 -16.54
C LEU A 9 -11.48 -4.92 -15.65
N PHE A 10 -10.70 -4.91 -14.56
CA PHE A 10 -10.62 -3.75 -13.67
C PHE A 10 -10.01 -2.53 -14.37
N VAL A 11 -8.93 -2.71 -15.16
CA VAL A 11 -8.32 -1.64 -15.97
C VAL A 11 -9.32 -1.00 -16.94
N LYS A 12 -10.22 -1.79 -17.52
CA LYS A 12 -11.25 -1.33 -18.46
C LYS A 12 -12.53 -0.82 -17.79
N SER A 13 -12.67 -1.02 -16.49
CA SER A 13 -13.86 -0.60 -15.74
C SER A 13 -14.03 0.93 -15.77
N LEU A 14 -15.25 1.39 -16.06
CA LEU A 14 -15.58 2.82 -16.08
C LEU A 14 -15.31 3.48 -14.72
N GLN A 15 -15.58 2.77 -13.63
CA GLN A 15 -15.35 3.26 -12.26
C GLN A 15 -13.86 3.46 -11.98
N THR A 16 -13.02 2.50 -12.39
CA THR A 16 -11.57 2.62 -12.24
C THR A 16 -11.02 3.79 -13.07
N GLN A 17 -11.50 3.94 -14.30
CA GLN A 17 -11.09 5.08 -15.15
C GLN A 17 -11.51 6.44 -14.57
N LYS A 18 -12.72 6.54 -13.99
CA LYS A 18 -13.14 7.76 -13.29
C LYS A 18 -12.21 8.09 -12.12
N LEU A 19 -11.85 7.09 -11.32
CA LEU A 19 -10.92 7.27 -10.21
C LEU A 19 -9.52 7.67 -10.70
N GLU A 20 -9.00 7.04 -11.75
CA GLU A 20 -7.74 7.44 -12.38
C GLU A 20 -7.75 8.90 -12.84
N ASN A 21 -8.86 9.34 -13.46
CA ASN A 21 -9.02 10.73 -13.89
C ASN A 21 -9.06 11.72 -12.72
N SER A 22 -9.74 11.38 -11.62
CA SER A 22 -9.76 12.20 -10.40
C SER A 22 -8.36 12.37 -9.82
N ILE A 23 -7.60 11.29 -9.78
CA ILE A 23 -6.20 11.29 -9.32
C ILE A 23 -5.31 12.13 -10.25
N ALA A 24 -5.47 11.98 -11.57
CA ALA A 24 -4.71 12.76 -12.54
C ALA A 24 -4.99 14.27 -12.45
N LYS A 25 -6.23 14.65 -12.10
CA LYS A 25 -6.62 16.03 -11.85
C LYS A 25 -6.18 16.57 -10.48
N ASN A 26 -5.51 15.74 -9.65
CA ASN A 26 -5.13 16.06 -8.27
C ASN A 26 -6.33 16.49 -7.39
N GLU A 27 -7.48 15.84 -7.58
CA GLU A 27 -8.63 16.06 -6.70
C GLU A 27 -8.26 15.69 -5.26
N LYS A 28 -8.55 16.57 -4.31
CA LYS A 28 -8.06 16.44 -2.92
C LYS A 28 -8.66 15.25 -2.19
N ASN A 29 -9.95 14.98 -2.45
CA ASN A 29 -10.67 13.90 -1.78
C ASN A 29 -11.56 13.18 -2.78
N THR A 30 -11.45 11.88 -2.86
CA THR A 30 -12.31 11.02 -3.69
C THR A 30 -12.83 9.88 -2.84
N LEU A 31 -14.16 9.76 -2.71
CA LEU A 31 -14.80 8.66 -1.98
C LEU A 31 -15.13 7.54 -2.96
N VAL A 32 -14.59 6.34 -2.70
CA VAL A 32 -14.90 5.12 -3.44
C VAL A 32 -15.68 4.18 -2.54
N LYS A 33 -16.83 3.69 -3.02
CA LYS A 33 -17.70 2.75 -2.28
C LYS A 33 -17.89 1.46 -3.07
N GLY A 34 -18.21 0.38 -2.35
CA GLY A 34 -18.57 -0.90 -2.95
C GLY A 34 -17.41 -1.79 -3.36
N LEU A 35 -16.19 -1.51 -2.86
CA LEU A 35 -15.06 -2.43 -3.02
C LEU A 35 -15.14 -3.52 -1.96
N ILE A 36 -15.20 -4.78 -2.39
CA ILE A 36 -15.35 -5.96 -1.53
C ILE A 36 -14.19 -6.93 -1.81
N GLY A 37 -13.59 -7.48 -0.75
CA GLY A 37 -12.51 -8.45 -0.84
C GLY A 37 -11.34 -7.94 -1.69
N SER A 38 -10.79 -8.77 -2.57
CA SER A 38 -9.64 -8.43 -3.42
C SER A 38 -9.91 -7.35 -4.48
N SER A 39 -11.16 -6.86 -4.64
CA SER A 39 -11.47 -5.80 -5.62
C SER A 39 -10.65 -4.53 -5.38
N LEU A 40 -10.39 -4.20 -4.11
CA LEU A 40 -9.50 -3.08 -3.75
C LEU A 40 -8.09 -3.29 -4.32
N SER A 41 -7.51 -4.49 -4.16
CA SER A 41 -6.18 -4.81 -4.67
C SER A 41 -6.10 -4.67 -6.19
N PHE A 42 -7.12 -5.13 -6.92
CA PHE A 42 -7.18 -4.97 -8.39
C PHE A 42 -7.28 -3.51 -8.83
N VAL A 43 -8.12 -2.70 -8.16
CA VAL A 43 -8.26 -1.27 -8.45
C VAL A 43 -6.94 -0.54 -8.17
N ILE A 44 -6.33 -0.76 -7.00
CA ILE A 44 -5.05 -0.13 -6.63
C ILE A 44 -3.94 -0.55 -7.60
N SER A 45 -3.85 -1.83 -7.96
CA SER A 45 -2.90 -2.33 -8.95
C SER A 45 -3.08 -1.65 -10.32
N SER A 46 -4.33 -1.48 -10.78
CA SER A 46 -4.65 -0.75 -12.02
C SER A 46 -4.16 0.70 -11.96
N ILE A 47 -4.46 1.41 -10.88
CA ILE A 47 -4.01 2.78 -10.67
C ILE A 47 -2.48 2.86 -10.63
N PHE A 48 -1.83 1.98 -9.87
CA PHE A 48 -0.39 1.95 -9.75
C PHE A 48 0.30 1.66 -11.09
N SER A 49 -0.26 0.79 -11.92
CA SER A 49 0.33 0.48 -13.24
C SER A 49 0.38 1.68 -14.18
N LYS A 50 -0.59 2.59 -14.09
CA LYS A 50 -0.72 3.77 -14.97
C LYS A 50 -0.16 5.06 -14.36
N ASN A 51 -0.10 5.16 -13.04
CA ASN A 51 0.37 6.36 -12.35
C ASN A 51 1.89 6.34 -12.19
N GLN A 52 2.54 7.50 -12.29
CA GLN A 52 3.98 7.65 -12.08
C GLN A 52 4.35 7.95 -10.61
N LYS A 53 3.36 8.14 -9.74
CA LYS A 53 3.56 8.46 -8.32
C LYS A 53 3.57 7.20 -7.46
N SER A 54 4.31 7.23 -6.36
CA SER A 54 4.20 6.22 -5.30
C SER A 54 2.83 6.31 -4.63
N ILE A 55 2.34 5.16 -4.14
CA ILE A 55 1.05 5.05 -3.45
C ILE A 55 1.32 4.54 -2.02
N LEU A 56 0.70 5.19 -1.03
CA LEU A 56 0.64 4.70 0.33
C LEU A 56 -0.79 4.21 0.61
N LEU A 57 -0.95 2.89 0.76
CA LEU A 57 -2.21 2.25 1.10
C LEU A 57 -2.26 2.01 2.61
N ILE A 58 -3.15 2.74 3.30
CA ILE A 58 -3.33 2.64 4.75
C ILE A 58 -4.62 1.87 5.02
N LEU A 59 -4.51 0.76 5.75
CA LEU A 59 -5.60 -0.13 6.06
C LEU A 59 -5.90 -0.13 7.57
N GLU A 60 -7.05 -0.71 7.93
CA GLU A 60 -7.57 -0.66 9.31
C GLU A 60 -6.67 -1.41 10.30
N ASN A 61 -6.20 -2.60 9.92
CA ASN A 61 -5.45 -3.48 10.81
C ASN A 61 -4.39 -4.29 10.06
N LYS A 62 -3.56 -4.99 10.82
CA LYS A 62 -2.45 -5.80 10.32
C LYS A 62 -2.93 -6.92 9.39
N GLU A 63 -4.01 -7.59 9.75
CA GLU A 63 -4.56 -8.75 9.03
C GLU A 63 -5.04 -8.32 7.64
N THR A 64 -5.83 -7.25 7.58
CA THR A 64 -6.31 -6.66 6.32
C THR A 64 -5.15 -6.15 5.47
N ALA A 65 -4.15 -5.53 6.10
CA ALA A 65 -2.96 -5.04 5.40
C ALA A 65 -2.14 -6.20 4.81
N ALA A 66 -1.94 -7.28 5.57
CA ALA A 66 -1.22 -8.47 5.08
C ALA A 66 -1.98 -9.16 3.93
N TYR A 67 -3.32 -9.24 4.03
CA TYR A 67 -4.16 -9.78 2.96
C TYR A 67 -3.97 -9.01 1.64
N HIS A 68 -4.14 -7.69 1.68
CA HIS A 68 -3.99 -6.87 0.49
C HIS A 68 -2.54 -6.78 -0.01
N PHE A 69 -1.56 -6.83 0.88
CA PHE A 69 -0.15 -6.91 0.51
C PHE A 69 0.12 -8.15 -0.34
N ASN A 70 -0.30 -9.34 0.12
CA ASN A 70 -0.12 -10.59 -0.62
C ASN A 70 -0.79 -10.57 -2.00
N ASP A 71 -1.97 -9.96 -2.11
CA ASP A 71 -2.65 -9.80 -3.40
C ASP A 71 -1.88 -8.86 -4.32
N LEU A 72 -1.46 -7.70 -3.81
CA LEU A 72 -0.77 -6.66 -4.57
C LEU A 72 0.64 -7.10 -5.01
N GLU A 73 1.35 -7.84 -4.17
CA GLU A 73 2.66 -8.41 -4.49
C GLU A 73 2.57 -9.34 -5.72
N LYS A 74 1.55 -10.20 -5.76
CA LYS A 74 1.28 -11.09 -6.91
C LYS A 74 0.87 -10.34 -8.18
N LEU A 75 0.29 -9.14 -8.05
CA LEU A 75 -0.18 -8.33 -9.17
C LEU A 75 0.89 -7.37 -9.72
N ASN A 76 1.82 -6.89 -8.87
CA ASN A 76 2.75 -5.79 -9.21
C ASN A 76 4.24 -6.13 -8.99
N ASN A 77 4.56 -7.36 -8.63
CA ASN A 77 5.93 -7.82 -8.37
C ASN A 77 6.68 -6.98 -7.29
N ASP A 78 7.98 -6.75 -7.46
CA ASP A 78 8.93 -6.22 -6.47
C ASP A 78 8.71 -4.76 -6.04
N ASN A 79 7.76 -4.05 -6.62
CA ASN A 79 7.49 -2.64 -6.30
C ASN A 79 6.48 -2.45 -5.15
N VAL A 80 5.99 -3.54 -4.54
CA VAL A 80 5.08 -3.51 -3.40
C VAL A 80 5.87 -3.73 -2.13
N LEU A 81 5.71 -2.85 -1.15
CA LEU A 81 6.42 -2.90 0.12
C LEU A 81 5.43 -2.99 1.28
N PHE A 82 5.70 -3.84 2.25
CA PHE A 82 4.91 -3.94 3.48
C PHE A 82 5.61 -3.20 4.61
N TYR A 83 4.89 -2.26 5.24
CA TYR A 83 5.41 -1.48 6.36
C TYR A 83 4.63 -1.81 7.64
N PRO A 84 5.12 -2.78 8.46
CA PRO A 84 4.47 -3.20 9.69
C PRO A 84 4.80 -2.31 10.89
N GLU A 85 4.11 -2.49 12.03
CA GLU A 85 4.56 -1.99 13.32
C GLU A 85 5.78 -2.78 13.82
N SER A 86 6.65 -2.11 14.58
CA SER A 86 7.77 -2.77 15.27
C SER A 86 7.23 -3.40 16.55
N TYR A 87 6.90 -4.69 16.50
CA TYR A 87 6.33 -5.37 17.65
C TYR A 87 7.39 -5.54 18.77
N LYS A 88 7.33 -4.69 19.79
CA LYS A 88 8.00 -4.92 21.07
C LYS A 88 6.99 -5.50 22.05
N ASN A 89 7.01 -6.81 22.24
CA ASN A 89 6.30 -7.41 23.36
C ASN A 89 7.15 -7.19 24.63
N PRO A 90 6.73 -6.32 25.56
CA PRO A 90 7.51 -6.04 26.77
C PRO A 90 7.66 -7.26 27.71
N TYR A 91 6.91 -8.33 27.47
CA TYR A 91 6.91 -9.56 28.27
C TYR A 91 7.52 -10.78 27.55
N ALA A 92 8.01 -10.61 26.32
CA ALA A 92 8.65 -11.71 25.60
C ALA A 92 10.13 -11.82 26.00
N THR A 93 10.44 -12.85 26.76
CA THR A 93 11.81 -13.22 27.20
C THR A 93 12.62 -14.00 26.16
N SER A 94 12.06 -14.29 25.01
CA SER A 94 12.71 -15.05 23.94
C SER A 94 12.73 -14.24 22.65
N ASN A 95 13.82 -14.29 21.92
CA ASN A 95 14.18 -13.75 20.59
C ASN A 95 12.97 -13.31 19.77
N THR A 96 12.32 -12.22 20.17
CA THR A 96 11.17 -11.68 19.49
C THR A 96 11.64 -10.99 18.23
N ASP A 97 11.19 -11.55 17.20
CA ASP A 97 11.07 -11.09 15.82
C ASP A 97 11.54 -9.66 15.56
N ASN A 98 12.85 -9.50 15.45
CA ASN A 98 13.46 -8.31 14.84
C ASN A 98 13.08 -8.18 13.35
N SER A 99 12.32 -9.15 12.82
CA SER A 99 11.90 -9.21 11.42
C SER A 99 11.11 -7.95 11.01
N ASN A 100 10.18 -7.51 11.86
CA ASN A 100 9.41 -6.28 11.57
C ASN A 100 10.27 -5.03 11.60
N ILE A 101 11.25 -4.95 12.50
CA ILE A 101 12.19 -3.83 12.57
C ILE A 101 13.05 -3.79 11.30
N LEU A 102 13.51 -4.96 10.84
CA LEU A 102 14.27 -5.08 9.60
C LEU A 102 13.43 -4.73 8.37
N LEU A 103 12.18 -5.21 8.31
CA LEU A 103 11.25 -4.84 7.23
C LEU A 103 11.02 -3.33 7.18
N ARG A 104 10.78 -2.68 8.32
CA ARG A 104 10.62 -1.21 8.39
C ARG A 104 11.87 -0.50 7.89
N ALA A 105 13.04 -0.93 8.34
CA ALA A 105 14.32 -0.34 7.93
C ALA A 105 14.57 -0.52 6.43
N ASP A 106 14.27 -1.70 5.86
CA ASP A 106 14.38 -1.98 4.43
C ASP A 106 13.45 -1.09 3.60
N VAL A 107 12.17 -0.96 4.00
CA VAL A 107 11.22 -0.08 3.31
C VAL A 107 11.71 1.36 3.32
N LEU A 108 12.14 1.89 4.47
CA LEU A 108 12.65 3.26 4.58
C LEU A 108 13.92 3.45 3.76
N ASN A 109 14.82 2.46 3.75
CA ASN A 109 16.04 2.51 2.96
C ASN A 109 15.71 2.52 1.45
N LYS A 110 14.83 1.63 0.98
CA LYS A 110 14.40 1.59 -0.43
C LYS A 110 13.80 2.92 -0.88
N ILE A 111 12.92 3.51 -0.08
CA ILE A 111 12.29 4.79 -0.39
C ILE A 111 13.31 5.92 -0.44
N ASN A 112 14.32 5.92 0.46
CA ASN A 112 15.32 6.99 0.55
C ASN A 112 16.44 6.88 -0.47
N THR A 113 16.79 5.67 -0.90
CA THR A 113 17.95 5.43 -1.77
C THR A 113 17.60 5.28 -3.24
N ASN A 114 16.39 4.81 -3.54
CA ASN A 114 15.95 4.54 -4.90
C ASN A 114 14.87 5.54 -5.34
N PRO A 115 15.05 6.22 -6.49
CA PRO A 115 14.03 7.12 -7.05
C PRO A 115 12.84 6.37 -7.68
N ASN A 116 12.77 5.05 -7.51
CA ASN A 116 11.69 4.24 -8.04
C ASN A 116 10.37 4.55 -7.34
N ARG A 117 9.26 4.29 -8.04
CA ARG A 117 7.93 4.37 -7.45
C ARG A 117 7.61 3.09 -6.69
N TYR A 118 7.00 3.24 -5.54
CA TYR A 118 6.60 2.13 -4.68
C TYR A 118 5.12 2.21 -4.31
N LEU A 119 4.52 1.03 -4.14
CA LEU A 119 3.23 0.85 -3.50
C LEU A 119 3.50 0.33 -2.07
N VAL A 120 3.35 1.21 -1.09
CA VAL A 120 3.56 0.85 0.31
C VAL A 120 2.24 0.49 0.97
N VAL A 121 2.13 -0.71 1.49
CA VAL A 121 0.96 -1.20 2.23
C VAL A 121 1.26 -1.15 3.71
N THR A 122 0.37 -0.53 4.48
CA THR A 122 0.51 -0.38 5.92
C THR A 122 -0.85 -0.27 6.61
N TYR A 123 -0.86 -0.11 7.91
CA TYR A 123 -2.04 0.11 8.72
C TYR A 123 -1.81 1.19 9.78
N TYR A 124 -2.90 1.76 10.33
CA TYR A 124 -2.81 2.98 11.12
C TYR A 124 -1.84 2.86 12.32
N LYS A 125 -1.80 1.72 13.04
CA LYS A 125 -0.91 1.52 14.19
C LYS A 125 0.56 1.62 13.81
N ALA A 126 0.96 1.06 12.66
CA ALA A 126 2.34 1.11 12.19
C ALA A 126 2.82 2.53 11.89
N LEU A 127 1.90 3.45 11.52
CA LEU A 127 2.23 4.84 11.23
C LEU A 127 2.40 5.71 12.48
N PHE A 128 1.78 5.34 13.61
CA PHE A 128 1.94 6.08 14.87
C PHE A 128 3.29 5.87 15.56
N GLU A 129 4.04 4.86 15.14
CA GLU A 129 5.38 4.66 15.69
C GLU A 129 6.35 5.71 15.16
N LYS A 130 7.14 6.28 16.07
CA LYS A 130 8.18 7.26 15.73
C LYS A 130 9.20 6.66 14.77
N VAL A 131 9.50 7.39 13.72
CA VAL A 131 10.50 7.05 12.69
C VAL A 131 11.52 8.18 12.64
N ILE A 132 12.79 7.82 12.39
CA ILE A 132 13.84 8.80 12.15
C ILE A 132 13.54 9.48 10.81
N THR A 133 13.23 10.78 10.86
CA THR A 133 12.88 11.58 9.67
C THR A 133 14.13 11.91 8.86
N LYS A 134 14.14 11.55 7.58
CA LYS A 134 14.87 12.30 6.56
C LYS A 134 13.87 13.12 5.76
N THR A 135 14.11 14.41 5.69
CA THR A 135 13.34 15.41 4.96
C THR A 135 13.19 15.04 3.49
N SER A 136 11.96 15.02 3.02
CA SER A 136 11.48 14.90 1.64
C SER A 136 11.07 13.49 1.19
N LEU A 137 9.85 13.11 1.58
CA LEU A 137 9.09 12.05 0.92
C LEU A 137 7.90 12.68 0.21
N GLY A 138 7.99 12.85 -1.10
CA GLY A 138 6.86 13.24 -1.94
C GLY A 138 5.91 12.05 -2.16
N PHE A 139 5.08 11.74 -1.17
CA PHE A 139 4.03 10.73 -1.29
C PHE A 139 2.71 11.35 -1.72
N CYS A 140 2.01 10.66 -2.62
CA CYS A 140 0.59 10.87 -2.82
C CYS A 140 -0.15 9.98 -1.82
N LEU A 141 -0.78 10.58 -0.80
CA LEU A 141 -1.52 9.88 0.25
C LEU A 141 -2.94 9.56 -0.23
N PHE A 142 -3.27 8.27 -0.31
CA PHE A 142 -4.62 7.80 -0.49
C PHE A 142 -5.09 7.10 0.78
N PHE A 143 -6.15 7.63 1.40
CA PHE A 143 -6.83 6.99 2.50
C PHE A 143 -8.05 6.24 1.97
N PHE A 144 -8.06 4.92 2.12
CA PHE A 144 -9.25 4.11 1.87
C PHE A 144 -9.87 3.71 3.21
N ASN A 145 -11.04 4.23 3.50
CA ASN A 145 -11.86 3.78 4.61
C ASN A 145 -12.90 2.79 4.05
N ILE A 146 -12.80 1.55 4.45
CA ILE A 146 -13.72 0.48 4.04
C ILE A 146 -14.81 0.44 5.11
N ASN A 147 -15.93 1.12 4.87
CA ASN A 147 -17.17 0.95 5.62
C ASN A 147 -18.07 -0.06 4.91
#